data_0d6bdf5db00c56561eaaba8e15e32d5b
#
_entry.id   0d6bdf5db00c56561eaaba8e15e32d5b
#
_cell.length_a   1.000
_cell.length_b   1.000
_cell.length_c   1.000
_cell.angle_alpha   90.00
_cell.angle_beta   90.00
_cell.angle_gamma   90.00
#
_symmetry.space_group_name_H-M   'P 1'
#
loop_
_entity.id
_entity.type
_entity.pdbx_description
1 polymer ?
#
loop_
_entity_poly.entity_id
_entity_poly.type
_entity_poly.pdbx_seq_one_letter_code
_entity_poly.pdbx_strand_id
1 'polypeptide(L)'
;MKKLNYEVLNESEYKGYVLGKGKAPVKVLQFGEGNFLRAFVDYWFDMSNEKAGWNGKVALVQPIAQGLTKVINEQEGLYTLYLRGAENGEKVNRKRVISVVDGCYNPYDQADWDRIKAIAKSDDLEYVASNTTEAGIVYDPDSSFDQL
;
A
#
# COMPACT_ATOMS: atom_id res chain seq x y z
N MET A 1 6.96 -22.62 -6.66
CA MET A 1 5.64 -22.05 -6.38
C MET A 1 5.53 -20.72 -7.14
N LYS A 2 4.50 -20.50 -7.95
CA LYS A 2 4.29 -19.21 -8.66
C LYS A 2 4.03 -18.10 -7.63
N LYS A 3 4.64 -16.91 -7.82
CA LYS A 3 4.32 -15.71 -7.01
C LYS A 3 2.97 -15.16 -7.43
N LEU A 4 2.24 -14.55 -6.49
CA LEU A 4 0.98 -13.88 -6.78
C LEU A 4 1.25 -12.68 -7.69
N ASN A 5 0.53 -12.61 -8.80
CA ASN A 5 0.45 -11.48 -9.72
C ASN A 5 -0.92 -11.52 -10.42
N TYR A 6 -1.25 -10.56 -11.27
CA TYR A 6 -2.57 -10.53 -11.94
C TYR A 6 -2.80 -11.74 -12.85
N GLU A 7 -1.77 -12.26 -13.53
CA GLU A 7 -1.88 -13.46 -14.37
C GLU A 7 -2.26 -14.68 -13.53
N VAL A 8 -1.49 -14.96 -12.46
CA VAL A 8 -1.75 -16.08 -11.54
C VAL A 8 -3.11 -15.93 -10.85
N LEU A 9 -3.51 -14.69 -10.52
CA LEU A 9 -4.80 -14.44 -9.88
C LEU A 9 -5.95 -14.75 -10.83
N ASN A 10 -5.83 -14.37 -12.11
CA ASN A 10 -6.85 -14.65 -13.12
C ASN A 10 -7.01 -16.15 -13.43
N GLU A 11 -5.93 -16.91 -13.32
CA GLU A 11 -5.93 -18.39 -13.43
C GLU A 11 -6.48 -19.08 -12.17
N SER A 12 -6.67 -18.35 -11.07
CA SER A 12 -7.08 -18.90 -9.79
C SER A 12 -8.58 -19.00 -9.62
N GLU A 13 -9.03 -19.75 -8.63
CA GLU A 13 -10.43 -19.84 -8.21
C GLU A 13 -10.87 -18.67 -7.32
N TYR A 14 -10.05 -17.64 -7.14
CA TYR A 14 -10.40 -16.49 -6.31
C TYR A 14 -11.57 -15.71 -6.93
N LYS A 15 -12.64 -15.51 -6.13
CA LYS A 15 -13.88 -14.82 -6.55
C LYS A 15 -14.11 -13.49 -5.81
N GLY A 16 -13.12 -13.06 -5.01
CA GLY A 16 -13.22 -11.78 -4.30
C GLY A 16 -12.99 -10.57 -5.22
N TYR A 17 -13.20 -9.39 -4.66
CA TYR A 17 -12.94 -8.15 -5.37
C TYR A 17 -11.45 -8.01 -5.76
N VAL A 18 -11.20 -7.48 -6.94
CA VAL A 18 -9.87 -7.13 -7.45
C VAL A 18 -9.97 -5.87 -8.30
N LEU A 19 -9.27 -4.82 -7.90
CA LEU A 19 -9.09 -3.64 -8.75
C LEU A 19 -7.97 -3.93 -9.77
N GLY A 20 -8.32 -3.88 -11.05
CA GLY A 20 -7.36 -4.17 -12.12
C GLY A 20 -6.15 -3.24 -12.12
N LYS A 21 -5.04 -3.72 -12.66
CA LYS A 21 -3.80 -2.93 -12.83
C LYS A 21 -4.10 -1.67 -13.68
N GLY A 22 -3.67 -0.50 -13.19
CA GLY A 22 -3.83 0.77 -13.90
C GLY A 22 -5.29 1.21 -14.13
N LYS A 23 -6.27 0.65 -13.40
CA LYS A 23 -7.69 0.97 -13.59
C LYS A 23 -8.19 2.15 -12.76
N ALA A 24 -7.34 2.71 -11.88
CA ALA A 24 -7.66 3.88 -11.08
C ALA A 24 -6.42 4.78 -10.92
N PRO A 25 -6.59 6.09 -10.70
CA PRO A 25 -5.49 6.99 -10.41
C PRO A 25 -4.88 6.70 -9.03
N VAL A 26 -3.64 7.14 -8.82
CA VAL A 26 -3.02 7.11 -7.50
C VAL A 26 -3.53 8.29 -6.69
N LYS A 27 -4.24 8.00 -5.61
CA LYS A 27 -4.85 8.99 -4.72
C LYS A 27 -4.20 9.06 -3.34
N VAL A 28 -3.36 8.09 -3.02
CA VAL A 28 -2.67 8.03 -1.72
C VAL A 28 -1.18 7.86 -1.94
N LEU A 29 -0.40 8.69 -1.27
CA LEU A 29 1.05 8.51 -1.12
C LEU A 29 1.32 8.04 0.31
N GLN A 30 1.81 6.81 0.45
CA GLN A 30 2.00 6.16 1.75
C GLN A 30 3.47 5.95 2.05
N PHE A 31 3.98 6.62 3.09
CA PHE A 31 5.33 6.44 3.59
C PHE A 31 5.38 5.28 4.57
N GLY A 32 5.91 4.16 4.08
CA GLY A 32 5.98 2.88 4.77
C GLY A 32 5.27 1.77 4.02
N GLU A 33 6.00 0.68 3.81
CA GLU A 33 5.54 -0.54 3.13
C GLU A 33 5.38 -1.71 4.09
N GLY A 34 5.41 -1.42 5.40
CA GLY A 34 5.32 -2.42 6.45
C GLY A 34 3.98 -3.12 6.56
N ASN A 35 3.96 -4.23 7.31
CA ASN A 35 2.78 -5.08 7.43
C ASN A 35 1.58 -4.36 8.07
N PHE A 36 1.82 -3.41 8.99
CA PHE A 36 0.73 -2.70 9.65
C PHE A 36 -0.07 -1.85 8.66
N LEU A 37 0.58 -0.97 7.90
CA LEU A 37 -0.10 -0.13 6.92
C LEU A 37 -0.80 -0.98 5.85
N ARG A 38 -0.11 -2.01 5.33
CA ARG A 38 -0.70 -2.90 4.31
C ARG A 38 -1.87 -3.72 4.83
N ALA A 39 -1.86 -4.15 6.08
CA ALA A 39 -2.93 -4.95 6.64
C ALA A 39 -4.10 -4.12 7.19
N PHE A 40 -3.90 -2.84 7.47
CA PHE A 40 -4.91 -1.97 8.07
C PHE A 40 -5.32 -0.86 7.10
N VAL A 41 -4.41 0.05 6.73
CA VAL A 41 -4.75 1.23 5.92
C VAL A 41 -5.11 0.83 4.49
N ASP A 42 -4.26 0.05 3.83
CA ASP A 42 -4.52 -0.40 2.45
C ASP A 42 -5.76 -1.31 2.36
N TYR A 43 -6.04 -2.11 3.42
CA TYR A 43 -7.26 -2.89 3.49
C TYR A 43 -8.51 -1.99 3.43
N TRP A 44 -8.52 -0.87 4.14
CA TRP A 44 -9.68 0.02 4.13
C TRP A 44 -9.81 0.77 2.81
N PHE A 45 -8.72 1.17 2.16
CA PHE A 45 -8.77 1.74 0.82
C PHE A 45 -9.25 0.72 -0.22
N ASP A 46 -8.81 -0.54 -0.13
CA ASP A 46 -9.30 -1.61 -1.00
C ASP A 46 -10.79 -1.90 -0.79
N MET A 47 -11.25 -1.87 0.46
CA MET A 47 -12.68 -1.96 0.80
C MET A 47 -13.48 -0.75 0.29
N SER A 48 -12.91 0.46 0.35
CA SER A 48 -13.55 1.66 -0.17
C SER A 48 -13.74 1.61 -1.68
N ASN A 49 -12.81 1.03 -2.41
CA ASN A 49 -13.00 0.75 -3.83
C ASN A 49 -14.18 -0.20 -4.07
N GLU A 50 -14.25 -1.30 -3.31
CA GLU A 50 -15.31 -2.30 -3.49
C GLU A 50 -16.68 -1.80 -3.06
N LYS A 51 -16.78 -1.12 -1.92
CA LYS A 51 -18.04 -0.82 -1.25
C LYS A 51 -18.56 0.59 -1.51
N ALA A 52 -17.66 1.54 -1.75
CA ALA A 52 -18.00 2.95 -1.89
C ALA A 52 -17.63 3.55 -3.28
N GLY A 53 -16.99 2.77 -4.15
CA GLY A 53 -16.61 3.26 -5.48
C GLY A 53 -15.56 4.39 -5.44
N TRP A 54 -14.68 4.39 -4.44
CA TRP A 54 -13.67 5.43 -4.26
C TRP A 54 -12.75 5.60 -5.49
N ASN A 55 -12.51 4.52 -6.24
CA ASN A 55 -11.74 4.49 -7.48
C ASN A 55 -10.34 5.09 -7.34
N GLY A 56 -9.53 4.54 -6.43
CA GLY A 56 -8.17 5.03 -6.16
C GLY A 56 -7.16 3.92 -5.90
N LYS A 57 -5.88 4.27 -6.09
CA LYS A 57 -4.72 3.42 -5.80
C LYS A 57 -3.84 4.07 -4.73
N VAL A 58 -3.03 3.23 -4.08
CA VAL A 58 -2.04 3.62 -3.07
C VAL A 58 -0.65 3.40 -3.64
N ALA A 59 0.18 4.45 -3.66
CA ALA A 59 1.60 4.35 -3.96
C ALA A 59 2.38 4.23 -2.64
N LEU A 60 3.11 3.15 -2.47
CA LEU A 60 3.95 2.93 -1.29
C LEU A 60 5.32 3.55 -1.51
N VAL A 61 5.86 4.21 -0.49
CA VAL A 61 7.23 4.72 -0.46
C VAL A 61 8.02 3.96 0.60
N GLN A 62 9.09 3.31 0.19
CA GLN A 62 10.02 2.62 1.09
C GLN A 62 10.84 3.66 1.86
N PRO A 63 10.76 3.74 3.21
CA PRO A 63 11.35 4.86 3.96
C PRO A 63 12.88 4.73 4.14
N ILE A 64 13.44 3.54 3.92
CA ILE A 64 14.88 3.26 4.09
C ILE A 64 15.44 2.59 2.83
N ALA A 65 16.77 2.63 2.66
CA ALA A 65 17.44 2.14 1.45
C ALA A 65 17.20 0.65 1.17
N GLN A 66 16.90 -0.16 2.19
CA GLN A 66 16.61 -1.58 2.07
C GLN A 66 15.19 -1.87 2.60
N GLY A 67 14.36 -2.52 1.81
CA GLY A 67 12.97 -2.84 2.18
C GLY A 67 12.29 -3.78 1.21
N LEU A 68 10.99 -3.65 1.07
CA LEU A 68 10.15 -4.60 0.37
C LEU A 68 9.81 -4.21 -1.08
N THR A 69 10.33 -3.09 -1.60
CA THR A 69 10.01 -2.58 -2.94
C THR A 69 10.07 -3.67 -4.01
N LYS A 70 11.18 -4.41 -4.07
CA LYS A 70 11.34 -5.49 -5.04
C LYS A 70 10.27 -6.56 -4.90
N VAL A 71 10.00 -7.03 -3.68
CA VAL A 71 9.04 -8.11 -3.41
C VAL A 71 7.62 -7.68 -3.76
N ILE A 72 7.23 -6.45 -3.41
CA ILE A 72 5.91 -5.91 -3.68
C ILE A 72 5.71 -5.73 -5.19
N ASN A 73 6.69 -5.18 -5.89
CA ASN A 73 6.60 -4.92 -7.33
C ASN A 73 6.64 -6.21 -8.16
N GLU A 74 7.38 -7.26 -7.73
CA GLU A 74 7.33 -8.58 -8.37
C GLU A 74 5.93 -9.22 -8.29
N GLN A 75 5.13 -8.83 -7.32
CA GLN A 75 3.74 -9.23 -7.15
C GLN A 75 2.74 -8.20 -7.72
N GLU A 76 3.22 -7.21 -8.46
CA GLU A 76 2.40 -6.15 -9.06
C GLU A 76 1.51 -5.42 -8.02
N GLY A 77 2.01 -5.24 -6.78
CA GLY A 77 1.28 -4.66 -5.68
C GLY A 77 0.25 -5.59 -5.00
N LEU A 78 0.04 -6.79 -5.52
CA LEU A 78 -0.93 -7.74 -4.94
C LEU A 78 -0.35 -8.49 -3.74
N TYR A 79 -1.17 -8.68 -2.72
CA TYR A 79 -0.86 -9.58 -1.62
C TYR A 79 -2.12 -10.17 -0.98
N THR A 80 -1.96 -11.27 -0.26
CA THR A 80 -3.07 -11.91 0.44
C THR A 80 -3.09 -11.49 1.91
N LEU A 81 -4.21 -10.92 2.34
CA LEU A 81 -4.51 -10.63 3.73
C LEU A 81 -5.39 -11.72 4.33
N TYR A 82 -5.03 -12.24 5.49
CA TYR A 82 -5.84 -13.16 6.28
C TYR A 82 -6.47 -12.43 7.46
N LEU A 83 -7.80 -12.38 7.47
CA LEU A 83 -8.59 -11.87 8.58
C LEU A 83 -8.92 -13.05 9.50
N ARG A 84 -8.30 -13.07 10.67
CA ARG A 84 -8.46 -14.14 11.66
C ARG A 84 -8.90 -13.56 12.99
N GLY A 85 -9.89 -14.20 13.62
CA GLY A 85 -10.40 -13.74 14.89
C GLY A 85 -11.72 -14.43 15.25
N ALA A 86 -12.56 -13.74 16.02
CA ALA A 86 -13.92 -14.14 16.32
C ALA A 86 -14.89 -13.00 15.98
N GLU A 87 -15.98 -13.32 15.35
CA GLU A 87 -17.09 -12.42 15.02
C GLU A 87 -18.38 -13.07 15.50
N ASN A 88 -19.13 -12.39 16.38
CA ASN A 88 -20.34 -12.91 17.01
C ASN A 88 -20.16 -14.29 17.71
N GLY A 89 -18.97 -14.53 18.28
CA GLY A 89 -18.64 -15.80 18.95
C GLY A 89 -18.16 -16.92 18.02
N GLU A 90 -18.19 -16.75 16.71
CA GLU A 90 -17.72 -17.72 15.74
C GLU A 90 -16.30 -17.40 15.26
N LYS A 91 -15.50 -18.45 14.98
CA LYS A 91 -14.16 -18.28 14.43
C LYS A 91 -14.23 -17.76 12.99
N VAL A 92 -13.52 -16.67 12.74
CA VAL A 92 -13.35 -16.11 11.41
C VAL A 92 -11.97 -16.44 10.87
N ASN A 93 -11.92 -16.96 9.64
CA ASN A 93 -10.70 -17.16 8.87
C ASN A 93 -11.02 -16.86 7.39
N ARG A 94 -10.99 -15.57 7.03
CA ARG A 94 -11.25 -15.11 5.68
C ARG A 94 -9.94 -14.66 5.03
N LYS A 95 -9.77 -14.94 3.75
CA LYS A 95 -8.66 -14.42 2.93
C LYS A 95 -9.20 -13.39 1.95
N ARG A 96 -8.43 -12.32 1.76
CA ARG A 96 -8.69 -11.30 0.76
C ARG A 96 -7.40 -11.00 0.00
N VAL A 97 -7.48 -10.90 -1.31
CA VAL A 97 -6.40 -10.33 -2.11
C VAL A 97 -6.57 -8.82 -2.09
N ILE A 98 -5.56 -8.13 -1.62
CA ILE A 98 -5.49 -6.66 -1.66
C ILE A 98 -4.91 -6.27 -3.01
N SER A 99 -5.60 -5.36 -3.69
CA SER A 99 -5.30 -4.93 -5.07
C SER A 99 -5.20 -3.41 -5.22
N VAL A 100 -5.32 -2.68 -4.13
CA VAL A 100 -5.30 -1.22 -4.13
C VAL A 100 -3.91 -0.64 -4.37
N VAL A 101 -2.84 -1.39 -4.11
CA VAL A 101 -1.46 -0.90 -4.26
C VAL A 101 -1.11 -0.77 -5.75
N ASP A 102 -0.65 0.43 -6.14
CA ASP A 102 -0.14 0.74 -7.49
C ASP A 102 1.26 0.17 -7.70
N GLY A 103 2.12 0.41 -6.71
CA GLY A 103 3.49 -0.05 -6.66
C GLY A 103 4.18 0.44 -5.39
N CYS A 104 5.43 0.00 -5.22
CA CYS A 104 6.29 0.46 -4.13
C CYS A 104 7.53 1.12 -4.74
N TYR A 105 7.87 2.29 -4.25
CA TYR A 105 8.92 3.16 -4.79
C TYR A 105 10.02 3.38 -3.77
N ASN A 106 11.26 3.27 -4.22
CA ASN A 106 12.45 3.50 -3.40
C ASN A 106 12.97 4.93 -3.64
N PRO A 107 12.88 5.86 -2.67
CA PRO A 107 13.33 7.23 -2.87
C PRO A 107 14.84 7.39 -3.08
N TYR A 108 15.62 6.33 -2.85
CA TYR A 108 17.07 6.28 -3.12
C TYR A 108 17.39 5.87 -4.57
N ASP A 109 16.36 5.47 -5.37
CA ASP A 109 16.44 5.30 -6.82
C ASP A 109 15.91 6.56 -7.50
N GLN A 110 16.65 7.08 -8.48
CA GLN A 110 16.29 8.37 -9.11
C GLN A 110 14.97 8.29 -9.89
N ALA A 111 14.71 7.19 -10.58
CA ALA A 111 13.48 7.03 -11.35
C ALA A 111 12.25 6.92 -10.44
N ASP A 112 12.39 6.17 -9.34
CA ASP A 112 11.35 6.06 -8.31
C ASP A 112 11.12 7.39 -7.60
N TRP A 113 12.20 8.14 -7.29
CA TRP A 113 12.09 9.48 -6.72
C TRP A 113 11.34 10.46 -7.63
N ASP A 114 11.62 10.42 -8.92
CA ASP A 114 10.91 11.24 -9.89
C ASP A 114 9.43 10.84 -9.99
N ARG A 115 9.11 9.56 -9.87
CA ARG A 115 7.74 9.06 -9.79
C ARG A 115 7.02 9.52 -8.52
N ILE A 116 7.67 9.44 -7.35
CA ILE A 116 7.13 9.95 -6.08
C ILE A 116 6.80 11.44 -6.21
N LYS A 117 7.70 12.25 -6.74
CA LYS A 117 7.47 13.69 -6.97
C LYS A 117 6.32 13.96 -7.94
N ALA A 118 6.19 13.15 -8.98
CA ALA A 118 5.09 13.28 -9.93
C ALA A 118 3.74 12.97 -9.27
N ILE A 119 3.66 11.92 -8.44
CA ILE A 119 2.46 11.59 -7.66
C ILE A 119 2.13 12.73 -6.67
N ALA A 120 3.14 13.25 -5.96
CA ALA A 120 2.95 14.33 -4.99
C ALA A 120 2.45 15.65 -5.61
N LYS A 121 2.64 15.82 -6.92
CA LYS A 121 2.18 17.00 -7.69
C LYS A 121 0.89 16.75 -8.47
N SER A 122 0.35 15.52 -8.40
CA SER A 122 -0.86 15.16 -9.12
C SER A 122 -2.09 15.77 -8.48
N ASP A 123 -3.00 16.27 -9.29
CA ASP A 123 -4.33 16.73 -8.84
C ASP A 123 -5.21 15.58 -8.34
N ASP A 124 -4.84 14.33 -8.64
CA ASP A 124 -5.53 13.14 -8.15
C ASP A 124 -5.17 12.79 -6.70
N LEU A 125 -4.07 13.34 -6.13
CA LEU A 125 -3.63 13.00 -4.79
C LEU A 125 -4.60 13.54 -3.74
N GLU A 126 -5.21 12.65 -2.95
CA GLU A 126 -6.18 13.02 -1.90
C GLU A 126 -5.58 12.87 -0.49
N TYR A 127 -4.68 11.90 -0.28
CA TYR A 127 -4.18 11.57 1.05
C TYR A 127 -2.66 11.31 1.05
N VAL A 128 -2.04 11.68 2.16
CA VAL A 128 -0.69 11.24 2.52
C VAL A 128 -0.79 10.47 3.83
N ALA A 129 -0.27 9.26 3.85
CA ALA A 129 -0.29 8.39 5.03
C ALA A 129 1.14 8.05 5.46
N SER A 130 1.38 7.96 6.77
CA SER A 130 2.63 7.46 7.33
C SER A 130 2.38 6.76 8.66
N ASN A 131 3.29 5.86 9.02
CA ASN A 131 3.31 5.20 10.33
C ASN A 131 4.76 5.15 10.84
N THR A 132 5.15 6.18 11.58
CA THR A 132 6.46 6.24 12.21
C THR A 132 6.44 5.41 13.48
N THR A 133 7.42 4.50 13.64
CA THR A 133 7.58 3.71 14.86
C THR A 133 8.14 4.57 16.00
N GLU A 134 8.03 4.08 17.25
CA GLU A 134 8.53 4.79 18.44
C GLU A 134 10.01 5.16 18.32
N ALA A 135 10.81 4.31 17.67
CA ALA A 135 12.24 4.59 17.43
C ALA A 135 12.50 5.75 16.48
N GLY A 136 11.51 6.09 15.64
CA GLY A 136 11.57 7.22 14.69
C GLY A 136 10.96 8.51 15.23
N ILE A 137 10.35 8.49 16.42
CA ILE A 137 9.74 9.65 17.07
C ILE A 137 10.66 10.09 18.21
N VAL A 138 11.62 10.96 17.90
CA VAL A 138 12.52 11.54 18.89
C VAL A 138 12.22 13.03 18.97
N TYR A 139 11.87 13.49 20.18
CA TYR A 139 11.76 14.93 20.44
C TYR A 139 13.15 15.54 20.57
N ASP A 140 13.48 16.47 19.71
CA ASP A 140 14.69 17.28 19.79
C ASP A 140 14.29 18.74 20.02
N PRO A 141 14.59 19.31 21.21
CA PRO A 141 14.21 20.67 21.54
C PRO A 141 14.96 21.74 20.73
N ASP A 142 16.08 21.34 20.12
CA ASP A 142 16.92 22.24 19.32
C ASP A 142 16.56 22.22 17.82
N SER A 143 15.61 21.37 17.42
CA SER A 143 15.11 21.32 16.04
C SER A 143 14.32 22.57 15.67
N SER A 144 14.65 23.17 14.55
CA SER A 144 13.94 24.33 14.00
C SER A 144 13.43 24.07 12.58
N PHE A 145 12.46 24.84 12.13
CA PHE A 145 11.94 24.80 10.75
C PHE A 145 13.02 25.09 9.69
N ASP A 146 14.07 25.83 10.06
CA ASP A 146 15.15 26.18 9.15
C ASP A 146 16.11 25.03 8.86
N GLN A 147 15.92 23.86 9.50
CA GLN A 147 16.70 22.64 9.29
C GLN A 147 16.02 21.65 8.32
N LEU A 148 14.84 21.98 7.82
CA LEU A 148 14.09 21.24 6.80
C LEU A 148 14.33 21.86 5.44
#